data_44696ed17c532feb9abc6e3fefcaa2bf
#
_entry.id   44696ed17c532feb9abc6e3fefcaa2bf
#
_cell.length_a   1.000
_cell.length_b   1.000
_cell.length_c   1.000
_cell.angle_alpha   90.00
_cell.angle_beta   90.00
_cell.angle_gamma   90.00
#
_symmetry.space_group_name_H-M   'P 1'
#
loop_
_entity.id
_entity.type
_entity.pdbx_description
1 polymer ?
#
loop_
_entity_poly.entity_id
_entity_poly.type
_entity_poly.pdbx_seq_one_letter_code
_entity_poly.pdbx_strand_id
1 'polypeptide(L)'
;LRFQKEAKYNPSMFALILAGGKGERMRPLTDEIPKPMVPLCGKPVLEHQIAWLRNGGVTDVVFLAGYRWQAIQNHFGNGLSFDIRAHYSVEESPLGRGGAVKKGLGVVPDDSGPVVVLNGDTLTDEPLSSLIDRHAERCATITNHLATLMVVPFVSPHTIVELDAKFEVVGFSESAQLPHWVNAGVYIFEMQIFDELPDVGDHEVQTFPTLAE
;
A
#
# COMPACT_ATOMS: atom_id res chain seq x y z
N LEU A 1 29.78 -16.00 -18.48
CA LEU A 1 28.41 -16.20 -19.00
C LEU A 1 27.44 -15.64 -17.95
N ARG A 2 27.03 -14.37 -18.14
CA ARG A 2 25.95 -13.75 -17.37
C ARG A 2 24.65 -14.31 -17.91
N PHE A 3 23.95 -15.11 -17.14
CA PHE A 3 22.54 -15.42 -17.37
C PHE A 3 21.74 -14.14 -17.08
N GLN A 4 21.34 -13.44 -18.13
CA GLN A 4 20.21 -12.50 -18.06
C GLN A 4 18.97 -13.37 -17.82
N LYS A 5 18.47 -13.39 -16.58
CA LYS A 5 17.09 -13.80 -16.31
C LYS A 5 16.20 -12.74 -16.94
N GLU A 6 15.64 -13.07 -18.08
CA GLU A 6 14.51 -12.29 -18.63
C GLU A 6 13.40 -12.33 -17.57
N ALA A 7 13.09 -11.16 -17.03
CA ALA A 7 11.95 -10.99 -16.16
C ALA A 7 10.69 -11.31 -16.98
N LYS A 8 10.01 -12.39 -16.64
CA LYS A 8 8.71 -12.79 -17.18
C LYS A 8 7.59 -11.89 -16.62
N TYR A 9 7.77 -10.59 -16.60
CA TYR A 9 6.69 -9.69 -16.23
C TYR A 9 6.10 -9.04 -17.49
N ASN A 10 4.77 -9.11 -17.56
CA ASN A 10 3.93 -8.45 -18.55
C ASN A 10 4.32 -6.96 -18.63
N PRO A 11 4.34 -6.32 -19.82
CA PRO A 11 4.76 -4.91 -19.98
C PRO A 11 3.91 -3.88 -19.23
N SER A 12 2.81 -4.28 -18.57
CA SER A 12 1.94 -3.39 -17.77
C SER A 12 1.84 -3.90 -16.34
N MET A 13 2.55 -3.25 -15.41
CA MET A 13 2.36 -3.49 -13.97
C MET A 13 1.39 -2.48 -13.41
N PHE A 14 0.36 -2.95 -12.73
CA PHE A 14 -0.65 -2.14 -12.07
C PHE A 14 -0.33 -1.88 -10.60
N ALA A 15 -0.68 -0.69 -10.13
CA ALA A 15 -0.74 -0.38 -8.70
C ALA A 15 -2.10 0.20 -8.32
N LEU A 16 -2.61 -0.17 -7.15
CA LEU A 16 -3.83 0.34 -6.54
C LEU A 16 -3.45 1.18 -5.31
N ILE A 17 -3.88 2.44 -5.24
CA ILE A 17 -3.56 3.33 -4.13
C ILE A 17 -4.84 3.67 -3.35
N LEU A 18 -4.90 3.29 -2.07
CA LEU A 18 -6.00 3.58 -1.16
C LEU A 18 -6.03 5.08 -0.81
N ALA A 19 -6.90 5.84 -1.45
CA ALA A 19 -6.98 7.29 -1.37
C ALA A 19 -8.38 7.82 -1.01
N GLY A 20 -9.31 6.96 -0.54
CA GLY A 20 -10.70 7.32 -0.27
C GLY A 20 -10.98 7.96 1.10
N GLY A 21 -10.04 7.90 2.03
CA GLY A 21 -10.23 8.30 3.43
C GLY A 21 -10.30 9.81 3.66
N LYS A 22 -11.12 10.24 4.64
CA LYS A 22 -11.32 11.67 5.00
C LYS A 22 -10.11 12.32 5.68
N GLY A 23 -9.22 11.54 6.30
CA GLY A 23 -8.04 12.06 7.00
C GLY A 23 -8.35 12.97 8.20
N GLU A 24 -9.42 12.70 8.95
CA GLU A 24 -9.98 13.59 10.00
C GLU A 24 -8.97 14.03 11.07
N ARG A 25 -7.98 13.17 11.38
CA ARG A 25 -6.90 13.51 12.34
C ARG A 25 -5.95 14.60 11.87
N MET A 26 -5.96 14.92 10.58
CA MET A 26 -5.09 15.94 9.97
C MET A 26 -5.81 17.26 9.69
N ARG A 27 -7.05 17.42 10.15
CA ARG A 27 -7.76 18.70 10.02
C ARG A 27 -7.01 19.82 10.74
N PRO A 28 -7.01 21.06 10.17
CA PRO A 28 -7.79 21.52 9.02
C PRO A 28 -7.17 21.22 7.65
N LEU A 29 -5.98 20.61 7.55
CA LEU A 29 -5.29 20.37 6.28
C LEU A 29 -6.11 19.53 5.29
N THR A 30 -6.97 18.66 5.82
CA THR A 30 -7.80 17.74 5.01
C THR A 30 -9.24 18.19 4.84
N ASP A 31 -9.59 19.45 5.16
CA ASP A 31 -10.95 19.96 4.96
C ASP A 31 -11.28 20.13 3.47
N GLU A 32 -10.29 20.55 2.66
CA GLU A 32 -10.46 20.84 1.24
C GLU A 32 -9.78 19.83 0.30
N ILE A 33 -8.84 19.05 0.79
CA ILE A 33 -8.09 18.05 0.02
C ILE A 33 -8.07 16.71 0.75
N PRO A 34 -8.05 15.54 0.03
CA PRO A 34 -7.90 14.27 0.69
C PRO A 34 -6.49 14.11 1.24
N LYS A 35 -6.34 13.30 2.31
CA LYS A 35 -5.06 13.09 3.03
C LYS A 35 -3.86 12.84 2.10
N PRO A 36 -3.95 11.99 1.07
CA PRO A 36 -2.83 11.73 0.17
C PRO A 36 -2.41 12.92 -0.71
N MET A 37 -3.24 13.96 -0.78
CA MET A 37 -2.93 15.21 -1.50
C MET A 37 -2.30 16.28 -0.62
N VAL A 38 -2.11 16.02 0.68
CA VAL A 38 -1.41 16.95 1.58
C VAL A 38 0.04 17.10 1.10
N PRO A 39 0.54 18.35 0.97
CA PRO A 39 1.89 18.57 0.48
C PRO A 39 2.96 18.09 1.48
N LEU A 40 3.95 17.37 0.96
CA LEU A 40 5.19 17.04 1.64
C LEU A 40 6.35 17.51 0.76
N CYS A 41 7.23 18.36 1.29
CA CYS A 41 8.34 18.97 0.52
C CYS A 41 7.87 19.62 -0.80
N GLY A 42 6.72 20.30 -0.76
CA GLY A 42 6.16 21.04 -1.91
C GLY A 42 5.39 20.22 -2.93
N LYS A 43 5.23 18.90 -2.73
CA LYS A 43 4.50 18.00 -3.62
C LYS A 43 3.50 17.16 -2.83
N PRO A 44 2.32 16.78 -3.39
CA PRO A 44 1.43 15.85 -2.75
C PRO A 44 2.11 14.52 -2.38
N VAL A 45 1.72 13.90 -1.27
CA VAL A 45 2.23 12.56 -0.89
C VAL A 45 2.06 11.56 -2.04
N LEU A 46 0.93 11.58 -2.74
CA LEU A 46 0.69 10.73 -3.91
C LEU A 46 1.74 10.92 -5.02
N GLU A 47 2.26 12.12 -5.23
CA GLU A 47 3.28 12.34 -6.27
C GLU A 47 4.60 11.65 -5.93
N HIS A 48 4.98 11.60 -4.64
CA HIS A 48 6.13 10.83 -4.18
C HIS A 48 5.90 9.33 -4.37
N GLN A 49 4.69 8.84 -4.06
CA GLN A 49 4.32 7.44 -4.27
C GLN A 49 4.36 7.04 -5.76
N ILE A 50 3.82 7.88 -6.64
CA ILE A 50 3.88 7.68 -8.10
C ILE A 50 5.33 7.58 -8.57
N ALA A 51 6.21 8.46 -8.12
CA ALA A 51 7.63 8.41 -8.49
C ALA A 51 8.29 7.10 -8.03
N TRP A 52 8.00 6.64 -6.82
CA TRP A 52 8.50 5.37 -6.29
C TRP A 52 7.95 4.16 -7.08
N LEU A 53 6.67 4.12 -7.36
CA LEU A 53 6.01 3.07 -8.15
C LEU A 53 6.58 2.98 -9.57
N ARG A 54 6.72 4.13 -10.24
CA ARG A 54 7.31 4.23 -11.58
C ARG A 54 8.75 3.71 -11.61
N ASN A 55 9.56 4.06 -10.61
CA ASN A 55 10.93 3.56 -10.48
C ASN A 55 10.98 2.04 -10.30
N GLY A 56 9.91 1.44 -9.75
CA GLY A 56 9.71 0.00 -9.64
C GLY A 56 9.10 -0.67 -10.87
N GLY A 57 8.86 0.09 -11.96
CA GLY A 57 8.32 -0.45 -13.22
C GLY A 57 6.79 -0.43 -13.36
N VAL A 58 6.07 0.20 -12.43
CA VAL A 58 4.61 0.39 -12.53
C VAL A 58 4.29 1.38 -13.65
N THR A 59 3.35 1.01 -14.53
CA THR A 59 2.90 1.82 -15.67
C THR A 59 1.46 2.31 -15.52
N ASP A 60 0.65 1.62 -14.72
CA ASP A 60 -0.77 1.89 -14.54
C ASP A 60 -1.09 2.05 -13.06
N VAL A 61 -1.79 3.12 -12.71
CA VAL A 61 -2.16 3.40 -11.32
C VAL A 61 -3.67 3.59 -11.21
N VAL A 62 -4.31 2.78 -10.38
CA VAL A 62 -5.73 2.90 -10.02
C VAL A 62 -5.83 3.63 -8.69
N PHE A 63 -6.34 4.84 -8.69
CA PHE A 63 -6.66 5.57 -7.46
C PHE A 63 -7.99 5.04 -6.91
N LEU A 64 -7.94 4.39 -5.75
CA LEU A 64 -9.13 3.95 -5.00
C LEU A 64 -9.62 5.14 -4.19
N ALA A 65 -10.50 5.92 -4.77
CA ALA A 65 -10.81 7.27 -4.35
C ALA A 65 -12.24 7.42 -3.81
N GLY A 66 -12.45 8.36 -2.92
CA GLY A 66 -13.75 8.65 -2.30
C GLY A 66 -13.84 10.13 -1.92
N TYR A 67 -13.50 10.45 -0.68
CA TYR A 67 -13.54 11.82 -0.19
C TYR A 67 -12.69 12.77 -1.04
N ARG A 68 -13.30 13.86 -1.55
CA ARG A 68 -12.62 14.91 -2.35
C ARG A 68 -11.79 14.35 -3.53
N TRP A 69 -12.20 13.23 -4.12
CA TRP A 69 -11.45 12.53 -5.17
C TRP A 69 -11.13 13.41 -6.40
N GLN A 70 -11.96 14.43 -6.64
CA GLN A 70 -11.73 15.39 -7.74
C GLN A 70 -10.40 16.12 -7.61
N ALA A 71 -9.90 16.34 -6.39
CA ALA A 71 -8.58 16.93 -6.17
C ALA A 71 -7.46 16.03 -6.74
N ILE A 72 -7.60 14.71 -6.63
CA ILE A 72 -6.66 13.74 -7.21
C ILE A 72 -6.78 13.78 -8.73
N GLN A 73 -7.98 13.72 -9.25
CA GLN A 73 -8.23 13.74 -10.71
C GLN A 73 -7.75 15.04 -11.35
N ASN A 74 -8.00 16.19 -10.73
CA ASN A 74 -7.55 17.47 -11.26
C ASN A 74 -6.01 17.59 -11.29
N HIS A 75 -5.31 16.94 -10.35
CA HIS A 75 -3.85 16.97 -10.29
C HIS A 75 -3.21 15.99 -11.27
N PHE A 76 -3.68 14.74 -11.30
CA PHE A 76 -3.06 13.68 -12.10
C PHE A 76 -3.65 13.54 -13.51
N GLY A 77 -4.91 13.94 -13.72
CA GLY A 77 -5.58 13.83 -15.02
C GLY A 77 -5.57 12.38 -15.54
N ASN A 78 -5.03 12.17 -16.71
CA ASN A 78 -4.81 10.83 -17.30
C ASN A 78 -3.45 10.20 -16.92
N GLY A 79 -2.65 10.88 -16.11
CA GLY A 79 -1.37 10.39 -15.60
C GLY A 79 -0.16 10.62 -16.51
N LEU A 80 -0.34 11.01 -17.77
CA LEU A 80 0.76 11.10 -18.75
C LEU A 80 1.86 12.08 -18.35
N SER A 81 1.53 13.17 -17.63
CA SER A 81 2.52 14.13 -17.10
C SER A 81 3.39 13.54 -15.98
N PHE A 82 3.04 12.39 -15.47
CA PHE A 82 3.73 11.64 -14.43
C PHE A 82 4.32 10.31 -14.93
N ASP A 83 4.32 10.11 -16.26
CA ASP A 83 4.78 8.89 -16.93
C ASP A 83 4.04 7.61 -16.47
N ILE A 84 2.75 7.72 -16.20
CA ILE A 84 1.84 6.61 -15.87
C ILE A 84 0.53 6.74 -16.66
N ARG A 85 -0.29 5.70 -16.63
CA ARG A 85 -1.71 5.78 -16.98
C ARG A 85 -2.53 5.79 -15.71
N ALA A 86 -3.31 6.85 -15.47
CA ALA A 86 -4.13 7.02 -14.28
C ALA A 86 -5.56 6.52 -14.52
N HIS A 87 -6.01 5.65 -13.64
CA HIS A 87 -7.37 5.12 -13.58
C HIS A 87 -8.00 5.50 -12.24
N TYR A 88 -9.32 5.59 -12.19
CA TYR A 88 -10.04 6.04 -10.99
C TYR A 88 -11.16 5.06 -10.65
N SER A 89 -11.06 4.41 -9.49
CA SER A 89 -12.12 3.61 -8.90
C SER A 89 -12.76 4.41 -7.77
N VAL A 90 -13.88 5.10 -8.08
CA VAL A 90 -14.53 6.00 -7.12
C VAL A 90 -15.61 5.27 -6.37
N GLU A 91 -15.55 5.29 -5.03
CA GLU A 91 -16.61 4.77 -4.16
C GLU A 91 -17.70 5.84 -3.91
N GLU A 92 -18.97 5.46 -4.06
CA GLU A 92 -20.13 6.33 -3.77
C GLU A 92 -20.45 6.34 -2.27
N SER A 93 -20.14 5.23 -1.60
CA SER A 93 -20.22 5.07 -0.15
C SER A 93 -18.98 4.34 0.34
N PRO A 94 -18.53 4.56 1.59
CA PRO A 94 -17.35 3.93 2.12
C PRO A 94 -17.42 2.40 2.05
N LEU A 95 -16.52 1.78 1.30
CA LEU A 95 -16.41 0.32 1.16
C LEU A 95 -15.44 -0.29 2.17
N GLY A 96 -14.66 0.53 2.86
CA GLY A 96 -13.52 0.06 3.65
C GLY A 96 -12.32 -0.30 2.76
N ARG A 97 -11.18 -0.62 3.37
CA ARG A 97 -9.95 -0.88 2.61
C ARG A 97 -10.06 -2.11 1.71
N GLY A 98 -10.65 -3.19 2.21
CA GLY A 98 -10.83 -4.44 1.47
C GLY A 98 -11.80 -4.29 0.30
N GLY A 99 -12.97 -3.68 0.54
CA GLY A 99 -13.97 -3.44 -0.52
C GLY A 99 -13.48 -2.46 -1.58
N ALA A 100 -12.71 -1.43 -1.20
CA ALA A 100 -12.11 -0.50 -2.14
C ALA A 100 -11.07 -1.21 -3.04
N VAL A 101 -10.22 -2.07 -2.48
CA VAL A 101 -9.27 -2.89 -3.25
C VAL A 101 -10.00 -3.83 -4.18
N LYS A 102 -11.01 -4.58 -3.70
CA LYS A 102 -11.82 -5.47 -4.53
C LYS A 102 -12.45 -4.75 -5.71
N LYS A 103 -13.07 -3.59 -5.47
CA LYS A 103 -13.63 -2.75 -6.54
C LYS A 103 -12.56 -2.29 -7.53
N GLY A 104 -11.39 -1.92 -7.04
CA GLY A 104 -10.27 -1.47 -7.85
C GLY A 104 -9.67 -2.57 -8.72
N LEU A 105 -9.60 -3.80 -8.21
CA LEU A 105 -9.19 -4.96 -9.00
C LEU A 105 -10.08 -5.19 -10.22
N GLY A 106 -11.38 -4.86 -10.14
CA GLY A 106 -12.28 -4.91 -11.28
C GLY A 106 -11.97 -3.92 -12.42
N VAL A 107 -11.02 -2.98 -12.22
CA VAL A 107 -10.51 -2.08 -13.27
C VAL A 107 -9.26 -2.67 -13.93
N VAL A 108 -8.58 -3.59 -13.26
CA VAL A 108 -7.36 -4.26 -13.75
C VAL A 108 -7.76 -5.37 -14.73
N PRO A 109 -7.13 -5.49 -15.90
CA PRO A 109 -7.40 -6.60 -16.83
C PRO A 109 -7.10 -7.96 -16.19
N ASP A 110 -7.93 -8.96 -16.46
CA ASP A 110 -7.82 -10.32 -15.88
C ASP A 110 -6.50 -11.03 -16.22
N ASP A 111 -5.88 -10.68 -17.34
CA ASP A 111 -4.59 -11.23 -17.78
C ASP A 111 -3.38 -10.46 -17.24
N SER A 112 -3.61 -9.49 -16.36
CA SER A 112 -2.54 -8.80 -15.66
C SER A 112 -1.84 -9.73 -14.68
N GLY A 113 -0.56 -9.50 -14.47
CA GLY A 113 0.18 -10.15 -13.38
C GLY A 113 -0.26 -9.62 -12.00
N PRO A 114 0.51 -9.95 -10.96
CA PRO A 114 0.22 -9.45 -9.63
C PRO A 114 0.23 -7.91 -9.59
N VAL A 115 -0.57 -7.36 -8.68
CA VAL A 115 -0.74 -5.92 -8.51
C VAL A 115 -0.08 -5.42 -7.23
N VAL A 116 0.48 -4.21 -7.28
CA VAL A 116 0.96 -3.52 -6.09
C VAL A 116 -0.23 -2.81 -5.45
N VAL A 117 -0.43 -2.97 -4.14
CA VAL A 117 -1.46 -2.24 -3.40
C VAL A 117 -0.78 -1.47 -2.27
N LEU A 118 -1.15 -0.20 -2.07
CA LEU A 118 -0.56 0.60 -1.00
C LEU A 118 -1.54 1.59 -0.38
N ASN A 119 -1.32 1.87 0.89
CA ASN A 119 -2.02 2.94 1.59
C ASN A 119 -1.55 4.29 1.04
N GLY A 120 -2.47 5.21 0.74
CA GLY A 120 -2.19 6.51 0.13
C GLY A 120 -1.40 7.50 1.00
N ASP A 121 -0.99 7.09 2.19
CA ASP A 121 -0.19 7.88 3.14
C ASP A 121 1.14 7.19 3.54
N THR A 122 1.46 6.06 2.90
CA THR A 122 2.72 5.34 3.12
C THR A 122 3.82 5.90 2.22
N LEU A 123 4.98 6.17 2.80
CA LEU A 123 6.21 6.47 2.08
C LEU A 123 7.30 5.50 2.53
N THR A 124 8.11 5.05 1.59
CA THR A 124 9.23 4.14 1.83
C THR A 124 10.35 4.44 0.85
N ASP A 125 11.58 4.20 1.25
CA ASP A 125 12.79 4.21 0.42
C ASP A 125 13.24 2.79 0.04
N GLU A 126 12.58 1.74 0.59
CA GLU A 126 12.84 0.37 0.18
C GLU A 126 12.46 0.19 -1.30
N PRO A 127 13.35 -0.36 -2.15
CA PRO A 127 13.05 -0.56 -3.56
C PRO A 127 11.85 -1.51 -3.76
N LEU A 128 10.90 -1.13 -4.61
CA LEU A 128 9.76 -1.99 -4.94
C LEU A 128 10.18 -3.35 -5.50
N SER A 129 11.32 -3.40 -6.22
CA SER A 129 11.90 -4.65 -6.74
C SER A 129 12.17 -5.68 -5.67
N SER A 130 12.60 -5.27 -4.46
CA SER A 130 12.83 -6.19 -3.34
C SER A 130 11.56 -6.95 -2.96
N LEU A 131 10.42 -6.25 -2.95
CA LEU A 131 9.13 -6.86 -2.63
C LEU A 131 8.62 -7.75 -3.77
N ILE A 132 8.80 -7.32 -5.02
CA ILE A 132 8.45 -8.08 -6.23
C ILE A 132 9.23 -9.39 -6.30
N ASP A 133 10.55 -9.33 -6.11
CA ASP A 133 11.42 -10.51 -6.14
C ASP A 133 11.02 -11.49 -5.04
N ARG A 134 10.75 -10.99 -3.84
CA ARG A 134 10.30 -11.82 -2.72
C ARG A 134 8.94 -12.47 -2.99
N HIS A 135 8.00 -11.75 -3.58
CA HIS A 135 6.70 -12.29 -3.96
C HIS A 135 6.86 -13.42 -5.00
N ALA A 136 7.67 -13.19 -6.04
CA ALA A 136 7.93 -14.19 -7.08
C ALA A 136 8.60 -15.46 -6.50
N GLU A 137 9.56 -15.32 -5.58
CA GLU A 137 10.18 -16.48 -4.88
C GLU A 137 9.13 -17.28 -4.10
N ARG A 138 8.19 -16.60 -3.43
CA ARG A 138 7.13 -17.26 -2.67
C ARG A 138 6.14 -17.96 -3.57
N CYS A 139 5.68 -17.34 -4.64
CA CYS A 139 4.81 -17.98 -5.63
C CYS A 139 5.45 -19.22 -6.27
N ALA A 140 6.78 -19.25 -6.41
CA ALA A 140 7.50 -20.42 -6.93
C ALA A 140 7.58 -21.58 -5.94
N THR A 141 7.41 -21.34 -4.64
CA THR A 141 7.64 -22.34 -3.57
C THR A 141 6.38 -22.69 -2.78
N ILE A 142 5.38 -21.82 -2.77
CA ILE A 142 4.13 -21.98 -2.00
C ILE A 142 2.97 -22.03 -2.98
N THR A 143 2.23 -23.11 -2.97
CA THR A 143 0.98 -23.23 -3.75
C THR A 143 -0.07 -22.26 -3.17
N ASN A 144 -0.78 -21.54 -4.03
CA ASN A 144 -1.79 -20.55 -3.65
C ASN A 144 -1.27 -19.41 -2.78
N HIS A 145 -0.03 -18.96 -3.01
CA HIS A 145 0.47 -17.74 -2.38
C HIS A 145 -0.23 -16.52 -2.98
N LEU A 146 -1.16 -15.91 -2.25
CA LEU A 146 -2.03 -14.83 -2.76
C LEU A 146 -1.53 -13.42 -2.43
N ALA A 147 -0.72 -13.28 -1.37
CA ALA A 147 -0.30 -11.95 -0.91
C ALA A 147 1.11 -11.96 -0.31
N THR A 148 1.85 -10.89 -0.53
CA THR A 148 3.10 -10.55 0.18
C THR A 148 2.98 -9.17 0.78
N LEU A 149 3.34 -9.02 2.04
CA LEU A 149 3.24 -7.77 2.79
C LEU A 149 4.64 -7.22 3.10
N MET A 150 4.78 -5.90 3.00
CA MET A 150 5.91 -5.20 3.59
C MET A 150 5.67 -5.00 5.09
N VAL A 151 6.63 -5.37 5.90
CA VAL A 151 6.58 -5.17 7.35
C VAL A 151 7.83 -4.44 7.83
N VAL A 152 7.68 -3.64 8.88
CA VAL A 152 8.78 -2.90 9.50
C VAL A 152 8.86 -3.22 11.00
N PRO A 153 10.04 -3.15 11.62
CA PRO A 153 10.17 -3.30 13.07
C PRO A 153 9.33 -2.25 13.79
N PHE A 154 8.67 -2.65 14.86
CA PHE A 154 7.94 -1.69 15.70
C PHE A 154 8.90 -0.95 16.61
N VAL A 155 9.13 0.33 16.33
CA VAL A 155 9.86 1.25 17.20
C VAL A 155 8.86 2.00 18.06
N SER A 156 9.03 1.94 19.39
CA SER A 156 8.13 2.65 20.30
C SER A 156 8.22 4.17 20.10
N PRO A 157 7.08 4.87 19.89
CA PRO A 157 7.06 6.33 19.87
C PRO A 157 7.19 6.95 21.28
N HIS A 158 7.23 6.10 22.32
CA HIS A 158 7.32 6.51 23.73
C HIS A 158 8.56 5.90 24.36
N THR A 159 9.08 6.56 25.38
CA THR A 159 10.12 6.01 26.26
C THR A 159 9.62 4.74 26.95
N ILE A 160 10.37 3.66 26.81
CA ILE A 160 10.11 2.40 27.53
C ILE A 160 10.75 2.48 28.90
N VAL A 161 10.00 2.10 29.91
CA VAL A 161 10.48 2.02 31.29
C VAL A 161 10.72 0.55 31.63
N GLU A 162 11.92 0.24 32.07
CA GLU A 162 12.30 -1.11 32.50
C GLU A 162 12.07 -1.22 34.00
N LEU A 163 11.35 -2.27 34.41
CA LEU A 163 11.03 -2.55 35.81
C LEU A 163 11.63 -3.89 36.25
N ASP A 164 12.11 -3.96 37.49
CA ASP A 164 12.50 -5.23 38.10
C ASP A 164 11.27 -6.02 38.62
N ALA A 165 11.52 -7.18 39.22
CA ALA A 165 10.46 -8.03 39.79
C ALA A 165 9.72 -7.39 40.99
N LYS A 166 10.23 -6.29 41.56
CA LYS A 166 9.61 -5.52 42.64
C LYS A 166 8.90 -4.26 42.13
N PHE A 167 8.81 -4.08 40.80
CA PHE A 167 8.28 -2.88 40.16
C PHE A 167 9.12 -1.61 40.42
N GLU A 168 10.42 -1.76 40.73
CA GLU A 168 11.34 -0.64 40.82
C GLU A 168 11.88 -0.32 39.40
N VAL A 169 12.02 0.97 39.08
CA VAL A 169 12.56 1.42 37.81
C VAL A 169 14.05 1.14 37.73
N VAL A 170 14.49 0.35 36.77
CA VAL A 170 15.89 -0.03 36.56
C VAL A 170 16.49 0.52 35.28
N GLY A 171 15.65 1.07 34.36
CA GLY A 171 16.14 1.67 33.12
C GLY A 171 15.09 2.43 32.33
N PHE A 172 15.58 3.21 31.34
CA PHE A 172 14.80 3.92 30.37
C PHE A 172 15.43 3.72 28.98
N SER A 173 14.60 3.45 27.97
CA SER A 173 15.03 3.31 26.58
C SER A 173 14.16 4.18 25.67
N GLU A 174 14.76 5.19 25.02
CA GLU A 174 14.08 5.98 24.00
C GLU A 174 14.14 5.27 22.65
N SER A 175 13.07 5.36 21.87
CA SER A 175 12.98 4.75 20.52
C SER A 175 13.32 3.26 20.51
N ALA A 176 12.95 2.52 21.57
CA ALA A 176 13.25 1.10 21.68
C ALA A 176 12.53 0.30 20.58
N GLN A 177 13.27 -0.53 19.86
CA GLN A 177 12.68 -1.52 18.96
C GLN A 177 12.03 -2.62 19.80
N LEU A 178 10.73 -2.80 19.67
CA LEU A 178 9.98 -3.85 20.32
C LEU A 178 10.02 -5.16 19.51
N PRO A 179 9.80 -6.33 20.14
CA PRO A 179 9.86 -7.63 19.47
C PRO A 179 8.59 -7.89 18.61
N HIS A 180 8.17 -6.90 17.85
CA HIS A 180 6.98 -6.94 17.00
C HIS A 180 7.27 -6.32 15.64
N TRP A 181 6.55 -6.80 14.63
CA TRP A 181 6.53 -6.23 13.30
C TRP A 181 5.18 -5.57 13.05
N VAL A 182 5.18 -4.44 12.38
CA VAL A 182 3.96 -3.74 11.98
C VAL A 182 3.84 -3.71 10.46
N ASN A 183 2.60 -3.75 10.01
CA ASN A 183 2.26 -3.64 8.60
C ASN A 183 2.62 -2.25 8.09
N ALA A 184 3.43 -2.19 7.03
CA ALA A 184 3.85 -0.94 6.40
C ALA A 184 2.82 -0.38 5.43
N GLY A 185 1.74 -1.12 5.12
CA GLY A 185 0.70 -0.70 4.20
C GLY A 185 1.13 -0.73 2.74
N VAL A 186 2.03 -1.64 2.38
CA VAL A 186 2.44 -1.94 0.99
C VAL A 186 2.35 -3.45 0.78
N TYR A 187 1.71 -3.85 -0.31
CA TYR A 187 1.40 -5.24 -0.60
C TYR A 187 1.63 -5.56 -2.07
N ILE A 188 1.87 -6.85 -2.36
CA ILE A 188 1.67 -7.41 -3.70
C ILE A 188 0.59 -8.48 -3.59
N PHE A 189 -0.41 -8.39 -4.44
CA PHE A 189 -1.54 -9.31 -4.49
C PHE A 189 -1.60 -10.00 -5.84
N GLU A 190 -1.78 -11.32 -5.81
CA GLU A 190 -2.23 -12.08 -6.97
C GLU A 190 -3.70 -11.73 -7.28
N MET A 191 -4.11 -11.78 -8.55
CA MET A 191 -5.48 -11.44 -8.94
C MET A 191 -6.54 -12.33 -8.26
N GLN A 192 -6.19 -13.58 -7.95
CA GLN A 192 -7.06 -14.53 -7.26
C GLN A 192 -7.46 -14.10 -5.83
N ILE A 193 -6.76 -13.14 -5.23
CA ILE A 193 -7.16 -12.57 -3.92
C ILE A 193 -8.54 -11.91 -3.98
N PHE A 194 -9.04 -11.60 -5.18
CA PHE A 194 -10.34 -10.99 -5.39
C PHE A 194 -11.47 -11.75 -4.69
N ASP A 195 -11.43 -13.08 -4.73
CA ASP A 195 -12.44 -13.94 -4.11
C ASP A 195 -12.39 -13.92 -2.58
N GLU A 196 -11.22 -13.61 -2.01
CA GLU A 196 -10.97 -13.54 -0.57
C GLU A 196 -11.27 -12.16 0.04
N LEU A 197 -11.41 -11.13 -0.81
CA LEU A 197 -11.66 -9.77 -0.35
C LEU A 197 -13.15 -9.53 -0.05
N PRO A 198 -13.48 -8.80 1.04
CA PRO A 198 -14.87 -8.44 1.34
C PRO A 198 -15.41 -7.41 0.35
N ASP A 199 -16.69 -7.44 0.07
CA ASP A 199 -17.36 -6.40 -0.72
C ASP A 199 -17.41 -5.06 0.05
N VAL A 200 -17.59 -5.13 1.37
CA VAL A 200 -17.48 -4.00 2.31
C VAL A 200 -16.74 -4.48 3.54
N GLY A 201 -15.62 -3.85 3.86
CA GLY A 201 -14.83 -4.23 5.03
C GLY A 201 -13.34 -3.95 4.87
N ASP A 202 -12.55 -4.56 5.73
CA ASP A 202 -11.11 -4.33 5.86
C ASP A 202 -10.33 -5.63 5.65
N HIS A 203 -9.48 -5.66 4.64
CA HIS A 203 -8.67 -6.83 4.32
C HIS A 203 -7.64 -7.17 5.41
N GLU A 204 -7.16 -6.18 6.17
CA GLU A 204 -6.23 -6.46 7.28
C GLU A 204 -6.90 -7.19 8.46
N VAL A 205 -8.20 -7.03 8.62
CA VAL A 205 -8.97 -7.63 9.72
C VAL A 205 -9.71 -8.89 9.28
N GLN A 206 -10.17 -8.95 8.03
CA GLN A 206 -11.05 -10.00 7.53
C GLN A 206 -10.33 -11.01 6.64
N THR A 207 -9.46 -10.54 5.72
CA THR A 207 -8.81 -11.39 4.73
C THR A 207 -7.46 -11.93 5.21
N PHE A 208 -6.57 -11.07 5.70
CA PHE A 208 -5.22 -11.48 6.08
C PHE A 208 -5.16 -12.53 7.19
N PRO A 209 -5.98 -12.48 8.26
CA PRO A 209 -5.99 -13.54 9.25
C PRO A 209 -6.32 -14.91 8.67
N THR A 210 -7.30 -14.97 7.74
CA THR A 210 -7.71 -16.23 7.09
C THR A 210 -6.61 -16.76 6.15
N LEU A 211 -5.89 -15.88 5.44
CA LEU A 211 -4.79 -16.29 4.57
C LEU A 211 -3.53 -16.73 5.33
N ALA A 212 -3.43 -16.39 6.61
CA ALA A 212 -2.28 -16.74 7.46
C ALA A 212 -2.43 -18.10 8.18
N GLU A 213 -3.62 -18.72 8.12
CA GLU A 213 -3.92 -20.06 8.65
C GLU A 213 -3.51 -21.17 7.66
#